data_e57a85fb912bfa364cf0508f0613d0f9
#
_entry.id   e57a85fb912bfa364cf0508f0613d0f9
#
_cell.length_a   1.000
_cell.length_b   1.000
_cell.length_c   1.000
_cell.angle_alpha   90.00
_cell.angle_beta   90.00
_cell.angle_gamma   90.00
#
_symmetry.space_group_name_H-M   'P 1'
#
loop_
_entity.id
_entity.type
_entity.pdbx_description
1 polymer ?
#
loop_
_entity_poly.entity_id
_entity_poly.type
_entity_poly.pdbx_seq_one_letter_code
_entity_poly.pdbx_strand_id
1 'polypeptide(L)'
;MTYIDLHFGLTLMSRRGNMSEKYIERKLVKAVQAAGGIAPKLVSPSFAGMPDRLMLLPKGKVAFVEVKSPGMKPRPLQIKRHRLLRRLGFKVYVLDDAKQIKRILTEVMPDEVHTP
;
A
#
# COMPACT_ATOMS: atom_id res chain seq x y z
N MET A 1 -18.53 15.70 -7.51
CA MET A 1 -19.01 16.39 -7.57
C MET A 1 -19.16 16.65 -7.33
N THR A 2 -18.70 16.31 -7.63
CA THR A 2 -18.93 16.79 -7.71
C THR A 2 -18.94 16.94 -7.50
N TYR A 3 -18.56 16.89 -7.97
CA TYR A 3 -18.89 17.58 -7.97
C TYR A 3 -19.15 17.57 -8.21
N ILE A 4 -18.93 17.26 -8.76
CA ILE A 4 -19.30 17.70 -9.20
C ILE A 4 -19.42 17.73 -9.41
N ASP A 5 -19.14 17.70 -9.76
CA ASP A 5 -19.50 18.19 -10.08
C ASP A 5 -19.49 18.21 -10.17
N LEU A 6 -19.06 18.01 -10.52
CA LEU A 6 -19.22 18.45 -10.81
C LEU A 6 -19.17 18.37 -10.79
N HIS A 7 -18.83 18.24 -11.05
CA HIS A 7 -18.96 18.59 -11.07
C HIS A 7 -18.89 18.24 -11.18
N PHE A 8 -18.41 18.12 -11.73
CA PHE A 8 -18.49 18.14 -11.91
C PHE A 8 -18.21 17.77 -12.01
N GLY A 9 -17.89 17.60 -12.59
CA GLY A 9 -17.55 17.54 -12.82
C GLY A 9 -17.00 17.18 -12.50
N LEU A 10 -16.79 17.33 -12.43
CA LEU A 10 -16.40 17.21 -12.05
C LEU A 10 -16.25 16.54 -11.77
N THR A 11 -16.44 16.43 -11.85
CA THR A 11 -16.39 15.88 -11.52
C THR A 11 -16.01 15.05 -11.67
N LEU A 12 -15.79 14.70 -12.39
CA LEU A 12 -15.26 13.88 -12.58
C LEU A 12 -14.09 13.61 -12.42
N MET A 13 -13.42 14.03 -12.59
CA MET A 13 -12.37 13.97 -12.18
C MET A 13 -12.32 13.59 -10.91
N SER A 14 -13.17 13.83 -10.37
CA SER A 14 -13.21 13.45 -9.07
C SER A 14 -13.12 12.00 -8.90
N ARG A 15 -13.42 11.38 -9.92
CA ARG A 15 -13.26 10.09 -9.94
C ARG A 15 -11.92 9.71 -9.80
N ARG A 16 -11.13 10.42 -10.41
CA ARG A 16 -9.78 10.19 -10.31
C ARG A 16 -9.36 10.37 -8.91
N GLY A 17 -9.97 11.23 -8.21
CA GLY A 17 -9.71 11.43 -6.81
C GLY A 17 -9.98 10.17 -6.01
N ASN A 18 -10.92 9.35 -6.45
CA ASN A 18 -11.22 8.11 -5.76
C ASN A 18 -10.15 7.07 -5.98
N MET A 19 -9.35 7.22 -7.02
CA MET A 19 -8.22 6.34 -7.26
C MET A 19 -6.99 6.90 -6.60
N SER A 20 -7.17 7.78 -5.64
CA SER A 20 -6.09 8.44 -4.92
C SER A 20 -5.38 7.47 -3.99
N GLU A 21 -4.32 7.98 -3.40
CA GLU A 21 -3.56 7.26 -2.40
C GLU A 21 -4.45 6.78 -1.26
N LYS A 22 -5.38 7.61 -0.80
CA LYS A 22 -6.29 7.24 0.27
C LYS A 22 -7.17 6.04 -0.08
N TYR A 23 -7.66 6.01 -1.31
CA TYR A 23 -8.47 4.91 -1.78
C TYR A 23 -7.66 3.61 -1.77
N ILE A 24 -6.43 3.67 -2.30
CA ILE A 24 -5.55 2.52 -2.36
C ILE A 24 -5.20 2.04 -0.94
N GLU A 25 -4.96 2.98 -0.05
CA GLU A 25 -4.68 2.68 1.35
C GLU A 25 -5.81 1.91 2.01
N ARG A 26 -7.05 2.38 1.80
CA ARG A 26 -8.20 1.70 2.39
C ARG A 26 -8.38 0.29 1.83
N LYS A 27 -8.13 0.13 0.52
CA LYS A 27 -8.21 -1.20 -0.08
C LYS A 27 -7.17 -2.15 0.50
N LEU A 28 -5.97 -1.64 0.73
CA LEU A 28 -4.91 -2.44 1.34
C LEU A 28 -5.30 -2.88 2.75
N VAL A 29 -5.77 -1.96 3.57
CA VAL A 29 -6.14 -2.27 4.94
C VAL A 29 -7.22 -3.34 4.97
N LYS A 30 -8.24 -3.21 4.14
CA LYS A 30 -9.33 -4.18 4.10
C LYS A 30 -8.85 -5.55 3.62
N ALA A 31 -7.99 -5.58 2.61
CA ALA A 31 -7.49 -6.84 2.09
C ALA A 31 -6.63 -7.57 3.11
N VAL A 32 -5.80 -6.83 3.84
CA VAL A 32 -4.96 -7.41 4.88
C VAL A 32 -5.83 -7.95 6.02
N GLN A 33 -6.87 -7.20 6.41
CA GLN A 33 -7.79 -7.66 7.43
C GLN A 33 -8.52 -8.93 7.00
N ALA A 34 -8.94 -8.98 5.75
CA ALA A 34 -9.61 -10.18 5.21
C ALA A 34 -8.68 -11.39 5.20
N ALA A 35 -7.37 -11.16 5.12
CA ALA A 35 -6.38 -12.22 5.17
C ALA A 35 -5.98 -12.60 6.61
N GLY A 36 -6.63 -11.98 7.60
CA GLY A 36 -6.37 -12.29 9.00
C GLY A 36 -5.31 -11.44 9.66
N GLY A 37 -4.88 -10.37 9.04
CA GLY A 37 -3.81 -9.52 9.56
C GLY A 37 -4.25 -8.10 9.85
N ILE A 38 -3.27 -7.24 10.04
CA ILE A 38 -3.49 -5.81 10.25
C ILE A 38 -2.45 -5.03 9.44
N ALA A 39 -2.80 -3.81 9.05
CA ALA A 39 -1.91 -2.97 8.27
C ALA A 39 -1.77 -1.59 8.92
N PRO A 40 -1.11 -1.51 10.08
CA PRO A 40 -0.97 -0.24 10.78
C PRO A 40 -0.08 0.73 10.05
N LYS A 41 -0.31 2.01 10.27
CA LYS A 41 0.59 3.04 9.76
C LYS A 41 1.93 2.92 10.47
N LEU A 42 2.98 3.14 9.71
CA LEU A 42 4.32 3.19 10.27
C LEU A 42 4.75 4.64 10.36
N VAL A 43 5.00 5.10 11.57
CA VAL A 43 5.48 6.45 11.82
C VAL A 43 6.87 6.35 12.43
N SER A 44 7.86 6.94 11.77
CA SER A 44 9.24 6.82 12.20
C SER A 44 9.92 8.20 12.18
N PRO A 45 9.62 9.06 13.16
CA PRO A 45 10.11 10.44 13.13
C PRO A 45 11.62 10.57 13.20
N SER A 46 12.30 9.62 13.81
CA SER A 46 13.76 9.69 13.94
C SER A 46 14.48 9.02 12.78
N PHE A 47 13.77 8.46 11.81
CA PHE A 47 14.39 7.77 10.69
C PHE A 47 13.54 7.97 9.46
N ALA A 48 13.76 9.10 8.78
CA ALA A 48 12.91 9.51 7.68
C ALA A 48 13.00 8.59 6.47
N GLY A 49 11.93 8.56 5.67
CA GLY A 49 11.89 7.82 4.42
C GLY A 49 11.40 6.39 4.51
N MET A 50 10.98 5.96 5.69
CA MET A 50 10.43 4.62 5.86
C MET A 50 9.10 4.47 5.13
N PRO A 51 8.74 3.24 4.73
CA PRO A 51 7.43 3.01 4.10
C PRO A 51 6.27 3.37 5.02
N ASP A 52 5.11 3.65 4.43
CA ASP A 52 3.93 4.15 5.14
C ASP A 52 3.24 3.13 6.02
N ARG A 53 3.26 1.88 5.63
CA ARG A 53 2.47 0.84 6.27
C ARG A 53 3.28 -0.41 6.52
N LEU A 54 2.93 -1.10 7.59
CA LEU A 54 3.36 -2.47 7.82
C LEU A 54 2.21 -3.39 7.45
N MET A 55 2.54 -4.53 6.85
CA MET A 55 1.58 -5.62 6.71
C MET A 55 2.01 -6.68 7.70
N LEU A 56 1.17 -6.91 8.72
CA LEU A 56 1.40 -7.94 9.72
C LEU A 56 0.38 -9.03 9.50
N LEU A 57 0.83 -10.17 9.05
CA LEU A 57 -0.03 -11.24 8.58
C LEU A 57 0.15 -12.50 9.42
N PRO A 58 -0.79 -13.45 9.31
CA PRO A 58 -0.70 -14.70 10.09
C PRO A 58 0.63 -15.41 9.89
N LYS A 59 1.02 -16.15 10.91
CA LYS A 59 2.27 -16.92 10.94
C LYS A 59 3.51 -16.05 10.92
N GLY A 60 3.37 -14.80 11.39
CA GLY A 60 4.50 -13.90 11.50
C GLY A 60 5.01 -13.35 10.19
N LYS A 61 4.22 -13.41 9.13
CA LYS A 61 4.63 -12.85 7.84
C LYS A 61 4.53 -11.33 7.91
N VAL A 62 5.56 -10.66 7.43
CA VAL A 62 5.67 -9.20 7.52
C VAL A 62 6.14 -8.64 6.20
N ALA A 63 5.58 -7.50 5.81
CA ALA A 63 6.07 -6.73 4.67
C ALA A 63 5.87 -5.25 4.93
N PHE A 64 6.66 -4.43 4.26
CA PHE A 64 6.53 -2.98 4.29
C PHE A 64 5.86 -2.55 3.00
N VAL A 65 4.99 -1.55 3.06
CA VAL A 65 4.30 -1.04 1.88
C VAL A 65 4.38 0.47 1.85
N GLU A 66 4.84 1.00 0.72
CA GLU A 66 4.80 2.43 0.43
C GLU A 66 3.61 2.66 -0.47
N VAL A 67 2.60 3.37 0.01
CA VAL A 67 1.40 3.65 -0.78
C VAL A 67 1.59 4.96 -1.53
N LYS A 68 1.30 4.94 -2.82
CA LYS A 68 1.42 6.12 -3.70
C LYS A 68 0.16 6.27 -4.54
N SER A 69 -0.11 7.49 -4.96
CA SER A 69 -1.14 7.72 -5.96
C SER A 69 -0.71 7.07 -7.27
N PRO A 70 -1.67 6.70 -8.13
CA PRO A 70 -1.33 6.04 -9.40
C PRO A 70 -0.27 6.81 -10.18
N GLY A 71 0.77 6.09 -10.59
CA GLY A 71 1.85 6.65 -11.39
C GLY A 71 2.90 7.45 -10.63
N MET A 72 2.67 7.70 -9.35
CA MET A 72 3.65 8.43 -8.56
C MET A 72 4.74 7.49 -8.06
N LYS A 73 5.93 8.03 -7.93
CA LYS A 73 7.09 7.24 -7.53
C LYS A 73 7.63 7.68 -6.17
N PRO A 74 8.29 6.77 -5.46
CA PRO A 74 8.91 7.14 -4.19
C PRO A 74 9.98 8.20 -4.39
N ARG A 75 10.16 9.05 -3.39
CA ARG A 75 11.22 10.05 -3.39
C ARG A 75 12.58 9.36 -3.18
N PRO A 76 13.69 10.03 -3.54
CA PRO A 76 15.02 9.43 -3.40
C PRO A 76 15.33 8.86 -2.02
N LEU A 77 14.96 9.54 -0.96
CA LEU A 77 15.20 9.04 0.39
C LEU A 77 14.40 7.77 0.67
N GLN A 78 13.15 7.72 0.18
CA GLN A 78 12.34 6.52 0.33
C GLN A 78 12.97 5.35 -0.40
N ILE A 79 13.45 5.58 -1.61
CA ILE A 79 14.14 4.53 -2.38
C ILE A 79 15.33 3.99 -1.60
N LYS A 80 16.09 4.89 -0.98
CA LYS A 80 17.25 4.51 -0.18
C LYS A 80 16.85 3.62 1.00
N ARG A 81 15.76 3.97 1.70
CA ARG A 81 15.27 3.16 2.81
C ARG A 81 14.74 1.81 2.34
N HIS A 82 14.04 1.79 1.19
CA HIS A 82 13.55 0.53 0.64
C HIS A 82 14.71 -0.42 0.35
N ARG A 83 15.79 0.10 -0.20
CA ARG A 83 16.97 -0.73 -0.48
C ARG A 83 17.59 -1.28 0.80
N LEU A 84 17.66 -0.45 1.83
CA LEU A 84 18.18 -0.89 3.12
C LEU A 84 17.33 -2.01 3.69
N LEU A 85 16.02 -1.84 3.71
CA LEU A 85 15.13 -2.87 4.24
C LEU A 85 15.23 -4.18 3.48
N ARG A 86 15.34 -4.09 2.14
CA ARG A 86 15.50 -5.30 1.33
C ARG A 86 16.82 -6.00 1.60
N ARG A 87 17.89 -5.24 1.82
CA ARG A 87 19.18 -5.83 2.19
C ARG A 87 19.12 -6.54 3.53
N LEU A 88 18.28 -6.05 4.43
CA LEU A 88 18.07 -6.71 5.72
C LEU A 88 17.18 -7.93 5.62
N GLY A 89 16.61 -8.20 4.45
CA GLY A 89 15.80 -9.38 4.24
C GLY A 89 14.30 -9.17 4.27
N PHE A 90 13.87 -7.91 4.41
CA PHE A 90 12.43 -7.63 4.47
C PHE A 90 11.86 -7.42 3.07
N LYS A 91 10.59 -7.77 2.90
CA LYS A 91 9.86 -7.49 1.67
C LYS A 91 9.35 -6.05 1.73
N VAL A 92 9.55 -5.32 0.64
CA VAL A 92 9.10 -3.94 0.54
C VAL A 92 8.41 -3.76 -0.81
N TYR A 93 7.21 -3.20 -0.78
CA TYR A 93 6.42 -2.98 -1.98
C TYR A 93 6.06 -1.52 -2.13
N VAL A 94 6.01 -1.07 -3.37
CA VAL A 94 5.42 0.23 -3.71
C VAL A 94 4.06 -0.09 -4.31
N LEU A 95 3.02 0.44 -3.70
CA LEU A 95 1.64 0.15 -4.09
C LEU A 95 1.02 1.41 -4.64
N ASP A 96 0.85 1.48 -5.96
CA ASP A 96 0.24 2.63 -6.61
C ASP A 96 -1.00 2.26 -7.44
N ASP A 97 -1.48 1.04 -7.30
CA ASP A 97 -2.68 0.57 -7.98
C ASP A 97 -3.28 -0.54 -7.12
N ALA A 98 -4.56 -0.41 -6.78
CA ALA A 98 -5.24 -1.40 -5.94
C ALA A 98 -5.20 -2.81 -6.52
N LYS A 99 -5.07 -2.93 -7.85
CA LYS A 99 -4.99 -4.24 -8.50
C LYS A 99 -3.75 -5.04 -8.10
N GLN A 100 -2.73 -4.37 -7.58
CA GLN A 100 -1.49 -5.03 -7.17
C GLN A 100 -1.62 -5.74 -5.83
N ILE A 101 -2.65 -5.43 -5.05
CA ILE A 101 -2.78 -5.93 -3.68
C ILE A 101 -2.83 -7.45 -3.62
N LYS A 102 -3.62 -8.06 -4.50
CA LYS A 102 -3.73 -9.52 -4.49
C LYS A 102 -2.39 -10.20 -4.75
N ARG A 103 -1.62 -9.68 -5.69
CA ARG A 103 -0.29 -10.22 -5.99
C ARG A 103 0.64 -10.07 -4.79
N ILE A 104 0.60 -8.92 -4.13
CA ILE A 104 1.44 -8.68 -2.96
C ILE A 104 1.11 -9.68 -1.86
N LEU A 105 -0.17 -9.89 -1.57
CA LEU A 105 -0.58 -10.85 -0.56
C LEU A 105 -0.13 -12.27 -0.92
N THR A 106 -0.24 -12.63 -2.20
CA THR A 106 0.20 -13.94 -2.65
C THR A 106 1.69 -14.13 -2.43
N GLU A 107 2.49 -13.09 -2.69
CA GLU A 107 3.94 -13.18 -2.51
C GLU A 107 4.34 -13.26 -1.04
N VAL A 108 3.61 -12.57 -0.18
CA VAL A 108 3.94 -12.57 1.26
C VAL A 108 3.41 -13.82 1.96
N MET A 109 2.28 -14.34 1.51
CA MET A 109 1.65 -15.52 2.09
C MET A 109 1.32 -16.54 0.99
N PRO A 110 2.31 -17.12 0.34
CA PRO A 110 2.02 -18.00 -0.79
C PRO A 110 1.18 -19.23 -0.41
N ASP A 111 1.42 -19.80 0.74
CA ASP A 111 0.70 -21.01 1.16
C ASP A 111 -0.72 -20.73 1.55
N GLU A 112 -0.93 -19.60 2.23
CA GLU A 112 -2.26 -19.22 2.71
C GLU A 112 -3.20 -18.86 1.56
N VAL A 113 -2.66 -18.12 0.59
CA VAL A 113 -3.46 -17.63 -0.53
C VAL A 113 -3.88 -18.76 -1.46
N HIS A 114 -3.08 -19.80 -1.56
CA HIS A 114 -3.37 -20.92 -2.46
C HIS A 114 -4.21 -22.01 -1.82
N THR A 115 -4.53 -21.87 -0.56
CA THR A 115 -5.39 -22.83 0.12
C THR A 115 -6.82 -22.63 -0.34
N PRO A 116 -7.49 -23.66 -0.79
CA PRO A 116 -8.89 -23.53 -1.23
C PRO A 116 -9.79 -23.07 -0.14
#